data_11429db3c06eb6b5f582979ba23f74f8
#
_entry.id   11429db3c06eb6b5f582979ba23f74f8
#
_cell.length_a   1.000
_cell.length_b   1.000
_cell.length_c   1.000
_cell.angle_alpha   90.00
_cell.angle_beta   90.00
_cell.angle_gamma   90.00
#
_symmetry.space_group_name_H-M   'P 1'
#
loop_
_entity.id
_entity.type
_entity.pdbx_description
1 polymer ?
#
loop_
_entity_poly.entity_id
_entity_poly.type
_entity_poly.pdbx_seq_one_letter_code
_entity_poly.pdbx_strand_id
1 'polypeptide(L)' 'MTSETRTKVTIFTSSYRVKGYIDLLPGARVTDYMTEAKGFIALTDAEVWELEVGGRQLLAAPFLNVSRDHIQVIAPGQ' A
#
# COMPACT_ATOMS: atom_id res chain seq x y z
N MET A 1 -22.29 -0.41 2.11
CA MET A 1 -21.66 -0.13 3.39
C MET A 1 -20.21 0.30 3.23
N THR A 2 -19.85 1.36 3.87
CA THR A 2 -18.49 1.87 3.79
C THR A 2 -17.60 1.14 4.76
N SER A 3 -16.44 0.75 4.33
CA SER A 3 -15.47 0.15 5.21
C SER A 3 -14.70 1.26 5.92
N GLU A 4 -14.92 1.39 7.21
CA GLU A 4 -14.25 2.40 8.00
C GLU A 4 -12.81 2.04 8.28
N THR A 5 -12.42 0.80 8.00
CA THR A 5 -11.04 0.35 8.22
C THR A 5 -10.16 0.50 6.99
N ARG A 6 -10.75 0.82 5.84
CA ARG A 6 -9.96 0.97 4.62
C ARG A 6 -9.20 2.29 4.67
N THR A 7 -7.91 2.21 4.51
CA THR A 7 -7.04 3.37 4.53
C THR A 7 -6.22 3.38 3.26
N LYS A 8 -6.31 4.48 2.51
CA LYS A 8 -5.52 4.61 1.29
C LYS A 8 -4.07 4.88 1.65
N VAL A 9 -3.17 4.18 0.98
CA VAL A 9 -1.73 4.36 1.20
C VAL A 9 -1.02 4.41 -0.13
N THR A 10 0.12 5.11 -0.12
CA THR A 10 1.06 5.10 -1.22
C THR A 10 2.35 4.50 -0.70
N ILE A 11 2.88 3.54 -1.44
CA ILE A 11 4.06 2.78 -1.05
C ILE A 11 5.13 2.99 -2.11
N PHE A 12 6.36 3.22 -1.66
CA PHE A 12 7.51 3.26 -2.55
C PHE A 12 8.44 2.11 -2.22
N THR A 13 8.80 1.36 -3.24
CA THR A 13 9.87 0.37 -3.14
C THR A 13 11.04 0.90 -3.98
N SER A 14 12.09 0.12 -4.09
CA SER A 14 13.22 0.53 -4.94
C SER A 14 12.87 0.50 -6.42
N SER A 15 11.78 -0.14 -6.81
CA SER A 15 11.44 -0.35 -8.21
C SER A 15 10.10 0.23 -8.61
N TYR A 16 9.18 0.37 -7.68
CA TYR A 16 7.78 0.69 -8.00
C TYR A 16 7.18 1.65 -7.02
N ARG A 17 6.14 2.34 -7.50
CA ARG A 17 5.22 3.08 -6.66
C ARG A 17 3.90 2.34 -6.68
N VAL A 18 3.38 2.04 -5.51
CA VAL A 18 2.15 1.26 -5.38
C VAL A 18 1.14 2.06 -4.59
N LYS A 19 -0.09 2.11 -5.09
CA LYS A 19 -1.20 2.75 -4.40
C LYS A 19 -2.26 1.71 -4.14
N GLY A 20 -2.89 1.80 -2.99
CA GLY A 20 -3.95 0.86 -2.66
C GLY A 20 -4.49 1.14 -1.28
N TYR A 21 -5.25 0.18 -0.77
CA TYR A 21 -5.89 0.31 0.52
C TYR A 21 -5.48 -0.82 1.43
N ILE A 22 -5.22 -0.49 2.69
CA ILE A 22 -5.01 -1.50 3.74
C ILE A 22 -6.15 -1.40 4.74
N ASP A 23 -6.34 -2.46 5.52
CA ASP A 23 -7.31 -2.46 6.60
C ASP A 23 -6.61 -2.07 7.88
N LEU A 24 -7.00 -0.94 8.45
CA LEU A 24 -6.51 -0.50 9.75
C LEU A 24 -7.67 -0.49 10.73
N LEU A 25 -7.43 -1.01 11.91
CA LEU A 25 -8.41 -0.89 12.97
C LEU A 25 -8.59 0.58 13.33
N PRO A 26 -9.80 0.99 13.75
CA PRO A 26 -10.02 2.36 14.16
C PRO A 26 -9.02 2.76 15.24
N GLY A 27 -8.39 3.91 15.06
CA GLY A 27 -7.38 4.39 16.00
C GLY A 27 -5.98 3.86 15.79
N ALA A 28 -5.82 2.85 14.93
CA ALA A 28 -4.49 2.32 14.63
C ALA A 28 -3.78 3.22 13.63
N ARG A 29 -2.47 3.19 13.67
CA ARG A 29 -1.65 3.97 12.74
C ARG A 29 -0.96 3.04 11.75
N VAL A 30 -0.61 3.62 10.59
CA VAL A 30 0.11 2.86 9.56
C VAL A 30 1.41 2.28 10.13
N THR A 31 2.09 3.03 10.99
CA THR A 31 3.31 2.53 11.60
C THR A 31 3.08 1.26 12.40
N ASP A 32 1.98 1.21 13.15
CA ASP A 32 1.66 0.02 13.94
C ASP A 32 1.38 -1.16 13.03
N TYR A 33 0.66 -0.92 11.96
CA TYR A 33 0.36 -1.95 10.98
C TYR A 33 1.65 -2.53 10.40
N MET A 34 2.57 -1.66 10.03
CA MET A 34 3.84 -2.09 9.44
C MET A 34 4.69 -2.85 10.42
N THR A 35 4.67 -2.47 11.68
CA THR A 35 5.45 -3.13 12.71
C THR A 35 5.02 -4.58 12.87
N GLU A 36 3.72 -4.84 12.75
CA GLU A 36 3.19 -6.17 12.96
C GLU A 36 3.12 -7.01 11.68
N ALA A 37 3.25 -6.38 10.54
CA ALA A 37 3.16 -7.10 9.28
C ALA A 37 4.36 -8.03 9.11
N LYS A 38 4.10 -9.21 8.57
CA LYS A 38 5.14 -10.20 8.33
C LYS A 38 5.02 -10.70 6.90
N GLY A 39 6.15 -10.71 6.20
CA GLY A 39 6.20 -11.22 4.85
C GLY A 39 5.60 -10.28 3.84
N PHE A 40 4.30 -10.24 3.75
CA PHE A 40 3.60 -9.46 2.73
C PHE A 40 2.52 -8.61 3.35
N ILE A 41 2.25 -7.49 2.68
CA ILE A 41 1.14 -6.62 3.01
C ILE A 41 0.10 -6.76 1.92
N ALA A 42 -1.15 -7.00 2.32
CA ALA A 42 -2.25 -7.15 1.38
C ALA A 42 -2.87 -5.78 1.09
N LEU A 43 -3.00 -5.48 -0.18
CA LEU A 43 -3.65 -4.25 -0.63
C LEU A 43 -4.88 -4.60 -1.44
N THR A 44 -5.92 -3.81 -1.31
CA THR A 44 -7.10 -3.93 -2.15
C THR A 44 -7.19 -2.72 -3.08
N ASP A 45 -7.81 -2.93 -4.24
CA ASP A 45 -7.98 -1.88 -5.26
C ASP A 45 -6.64 -1.20 -5.52
N ALA A 46 -5.64 -1.99 -5.88
CA ALA A 46 -4.26 -1.54 -5.93
C ALA A 46 -3.82 -1.22 -7.35
N GLU A 47 -2.88 -0.29 -7.44
CA GLU A 47 -2.25 0.10 -8.70
C GLU A 47 -0.75 0.10 -8.50
N VAL A 48 -0.04 -0.42 -9.49
CA VAL A 48 1.42 -0.42 -9.50
C VAL A 48 1.88 0.48 -10.63
N TRP A 49 2.77 1.39 -10.29
CA TRP A 49 3.27 2.40 -11.22
C TRP A 49 4.79 2.34 -11.28
N GLU A 50 5.34 2.80 -12.41
CA GLU A 50 6.77 3.04 -12.48
C GLU A 50 7.15 4.05 -11.41
N LEU A 51 8.36 3.90 -10.88
CA LEU A 51 8.82 4.73 -9.78
C LEU A 51 9.06 6.17 -10.22
N GLU A 52 9.46 6.38 -11.44
CA GLU A 52 9.84 7.70 -11.94
C GLU A 52 8.67 8.65 -11.99
N VAL A 53 8.96 9.94 -11.83
CA VAL A 53 7.95 10.98 -12.00
C VAL A 53 7.39 10.88 -13.42
N GLY A 54 6.07 10.86 -13.52
CA GLY A 54 5.42 10.69 -14.81
C GLY A 54 5.41 9.26 -15.30
N GLY A 55 5.82 8.33 -14.46
CA GLY A 55 5.86 6.92 -14.84
C GLY A 55 4.49 6.37 -15.16
N ARG A 56 4.49 5.28 -15.91
CA ARG A 56 3.26 4.66 -16.38
C ARG A 56 2.72 3.68 -15.38
N GLN A 57 1.41 3.48 -15.43
CA GLN A 57 0.77 2.44 -14.66
C GLN A 57 1.08 1.09 -15.28
N LEU A 58 1.57 0.17 -14.47
CA LEU A 58 1.97 -1.15 -14.94
C LEU A 58 0.89 -2.19 -14.69
N LEU A 59 0.11 -2.01 -13.61
CA LEU A 59 -0.84 -3.02 -13.20
C LEU A 59 -1.90 -2.39 -12.34
N ALA A 60 -3.13 -2.84 -12.48
CA ALA A 60 -4.21 -2.54 -11.55
C ALA A 60 -4.86 -3.85 -11.18
N ALA A 61 -5.09 -4.07 -9.90
CA ALA A 61 -5.64 -5.33 -9.43
C ALA A 61 -6.55 -5.08 -8.23
N PRO A 62 -7.63 -5.86 -8.10
CA PRO A 62 -8.49 -5.73 -6.93
C PRO A 62 -7.81 -6.19 -5.65
N PHE A 63 -6.77 -7.01 -5.77
CA PHE A 63 -6.05 -7.53 -4.63
C PHE A 63 -4.61 -7.77 -5.03
N LEU A 64 -3.69 -7.43 -4.13
CA LEU A 64 -2.27 -7.52 -4.44
C LEU A 64 -1.48 -7.59 -3.13
N ASN A 65 -0.43 -8.39 -3.13
CA ASN A 65 0.50 -8.48 -2.00
C ASN A 65 1.80 -7.77 -2.35
N VAL A 66 2.31 -7.01 -1.40
CA VAL A 66 3.60 -6.32 -1.56
C VAL A 66 4.54 -6.85 -0.48
N SER A 67 5.76 -7.16 -0.87
CA SER A 67 6.75 -7.65 0.10
C SER A 67 7.06 -6.56 1.10
N ARG A 68 6.85 -6.85 2.38
CA ARG A 68 7.08 -5.89 3.44
C ARG A 68 8.53 -5.44 3.49
N ASP A 69 9.45 -6.35 3.24
CA ASP A 69 10.88 -6.05 3.37
C ASP A 69 11.38 -5.14 2.26
N HIS A 70 10.63 -4.98 1.19
CA HIS A 70 11.02 -4.11 0.09
C HIS A 70 10.34 -2.75 0.13
N ILE A 71 9.52 -2.50 1.14
CA ILE A 71 8.85 -1.22 1.28
C ILE A 71 9.81 -0.26 1.96
N GLN A 72 10.13 0.83 1.28
CA GLN A 72 11.01 1.84 1.83
C GLN A 72 10.23 3.00 2.44
N VAL A 73 9.10 3.33 1.85
CA VAL A 73 8.26 4.42 2.32
C VAL A 73 6.80 4.00 2.18
N ILE A 74 6.02 4.27 3.19
CA ILE A 74 4.57 4.10 3.11
C ILE A 74 3.92 5.33 3.73
N ALA A 75 3.01 5.95 2.98
CA ALA A 75 2.35 7.18 3.42
C ALA A 75 0.85 7.01 3.30
N PRO A 76 0.11 7.37 4.35
CA PRO A 76 -1.34 7.29 4.29
C PRO A 76 -1.95 8.48 3.56
N GLY A 77 -3.16 8.29 3.03
CA GLY A 77 -3.99 9.38 2.57
C GLY A 77 -3.60 10.05 1.27
N GLN A 78 -2.81 9.43 0.46
CA GLN A 78 -2.38 10.05 -0.80
C GLN A 78 -3.17 9.55 -1.99
#